data_4054127d442700bbc70bb288fbacaed8
#
_entry.id   4054127d442700bbc70bb288fbacaed8
#
_cell.length_a   1.000
_cell.length_b   1.000
_cell.length_c   1.000
_cell.angle_alpha   90.00
_cell.angle_beta   90.00
_cell.angle_gamma   90.00
#
_symmetry.space_group_name_H-M   'P 1'
#
loop_
_entity.id
_entity.type
_entity.pdbx_description
1 polymer ?
#
loop_
_entity_poly.entity_id
_entity_poly.type
_entity_poly.pdbx_seq_one_letter_code
_entity_poly.pdbx_strand_id
1 'polypeptide(L)'
;GLCGGFNSNIIKEVYSLASNYGTNTPDLLTIGKKGNDILRKKLNVISSHKEVYDNFSYSVVKEIADEVMKRFENEEYDEVVLVYNHFKNAATQIIKKEQYLPILDNTETNASVSGDYIFEPNRVKILEELIPKSLEIQLFKAISDSIAGEHGARMTAMHKATDNASELRDDLK
;
A
#
# COMPACT_ATOMS: atom_id res chain seq x y z
N GLY A 1 -0.84 16.94 3.12
CA GLY A 1 -0.39 17.74 4.23
C GLY A 1 -1.37 17.79 5.38
N LEU A 2 -0.92 18.25 6.53
CA LEU A 2 -1.73 18.35 7.76
C LEU A 2 -2.22 17.01 8.32
N CYS A 3 -1.51 15.91 8.04
CA CYS A 3 -1.80 14.55 8.52
C CYS A 3 -0.71 14.05 9.49
N GLY A 4 -0.08 14.95 10.25
CA GLY A 4 0.96 14.61 11.21
C GLY A 4 2.12 13.81 10.60
N GLY A 5 2.51 12.71 11.24
CA GLY A 5 3.60 11.84 10.81
C GLY A 5 3.26 10.86 9.69
N PHE A 6 2.03 10.82 9.18
CA PHE A 6 1.53 9.82 8.22
C PHE A 6 2.48 9.61 7.04
N ASN A 7 2.78 10.67 6.29
CA ASN A 7 3.66 10.57 5.12
C ASN A 7 5.13 10.38 5.51
N SER A 8 5.61 11.05 6.55
CA SER A 8 7.01 10.98 6.95
C SER A 8 7.40 9.60 7.48
N ASN A 9 6.50 8.92 8.15
CA ASN A 9 6.75 7.60 8.70
C ASN A 9 6.89 6.55 7.59
N ILE A 10 5.98 6.54 6.60
CA ILE A 10 6.08 5.60 5.47
C ILE A 10 7.34 5.87 4.62
N ILE A 11 7.71 7.15 4.42
CA ILE A 11 8.91 7.50 3.68
C ILE A 11 10.17 7.00 4.40
N LYS A 12 10.25 7.14 5.74
CA LYS A 12 11.36 6.59 6.54
C LYS A 12 11.44 5.07 6.40
N GLU A 13 10.29 4.41 6.41
CA GLU A 13 10.23 2.97 6.27
C GLU A 13 10.72 2.50 4.90
N VAL A 14 10.31 3.19 3.82
CA VAL A 14 10.80 2.90 2.47
C VAL A 14 12.32 3.09 2.36
N TYR A 15 12.88 4.15 2.96
CA TYR A 15 14.34 4.32 2.99
C TYR A 15 15.05 3.22 3.79
N SER A 16 14.47 2.80 4.92
CA SER A 16 15.00 1.69 5.72
C SER A 16 15.00 0.39 4.94
N LEU A 17 13.90 0.10 4.24
CA LEU A 17 13.82 -1.07 3.35
C LEU A 17 14.83 -1.00 2.22
N ALA A 18 14.91 0.13 1.51
CA ALA A 18 15.83 0.29 0.40
C ALA A 18 17.29 0.10 0.84
N SER A 19 17.65 0.53 2.06
CA SER A 19 19.00 0.32 2.59
C SER A 19 19.34 -1.15 2.87
N ASN A 20 18.35 -2.00 3.11
CA ASN A 20 18.56 -3.43 3.34
C ASN A 20 18.96 -4.19 2.07
N TYR A 21 18.63 -3.67 0.89
CA TYR A 21 19.00 -4.27 -0.40
C TYR A 21 20.43 -3.92 -0.86
N GLY A 22 21.17 -3.13 -0.10
CA GLY A 22 22.58 -2.82 -0.35
C GLY A 22 22.81 -2.13 -1.70
N THR A 23 23.56 -2.78 -2.59
CA THR A 23 23.89 -2.24 -3.94
C THR A 23 22.72 -2.37 -4.92
N ASN A 24 21.79 -3.29 -4.70
CA ASN A 24 20.60 -3.48 -5.53
C ASN A 24 19.46 -2.62 -4.98
N THR A 25 19.55 -1.31 -5.19
CA THR A 25 18.47 -0.40 -4.76
C THR A 25 17.17 -0.75 -5.48
N PRO A 26 16.04 -0.93 -4.74
CA PRO A 26 14.77 -1.27 -5.34
C PRO A 26 14.22 -0.11 -6.17
N ASP A 27 13.57 -0.44 -7.26
CA ASP A 27 12.74 0.47 -8.01
C ASP A 27 11.41 0.71 -7.29
N LEU A 28 10.86 1.90 -7.43
CA LEU A 28 9.64 2.30 -6.75
C LEU A 28 8.51 2.61 -7.73
N LEU A 29 7.35 2.04 -7.48
CA LEU A 29 6.08 2.53 -7.98
C LEU A 29 5.39 3.30 -6.85
N THR A 30 5.05 4.55 -7.07
CA THR A 30 4.48 5.40 -6.03
C THR A 30 3.03 5.75 -6.32
N ILE A 31 2.18 5.58 -5.30
CA ILE A 31 0.77 5.97 -5.35
C ILE A 31 0.59 7.17 -4.43
N GLY A 32 0.30 8.33 -5.02
CA GLY A 32 0.15 9.59 -4.32
C GLY A 32 1.32 10.56 -4.49
N LYS A 33 1.02 11.85 -4.30
CA LYS A 33 1.93 12.96 -4.62
C LYS A 33 3.08 13.10 -3.62
N LYS A 34 2.78 13.11 -2.32
CA LYS A 34 3.78 13.46 -1.27
C LYS A 34 4.92 12.46 -1.16
N GLY A 35 4.62 11.16 -1.24
CA GLY A 35 5.63 10.11 -1.27
C GLY A 35 6.53 10.27 -2.49
N ASN A 36 5.94 10.41 -3.67
CA ASN A 36 6.67 10.58 -4.90
C ASN A 36 7.62 11.79 -4.88
N ASP A 37 7.15 12.97 -4.43
CA ASP A 37 7.95 14.21 -4.43
C ASP A 37 9.21 14.11 -3.57
N ILE A 38 9.20 13.26 -2.57
CA ILE A 38 10.34 13.07 -1.66
C ILE A 38 11.21 11.88 -2.10
N LEU A 39 10.60 10.73 -2.38
CA LEU A 39 11.33 9.49 -2.69
C LEU A 39 12.12 9.59 -3.99
N ARG A 40 11.58 10.22 -5.03
CA ARG A 40 12.25 10.43 -6.32
C ARG A 40 13.57 11.19 -6.25
N LYS A 41 13.86 11.86 -5.12
CA LYS A 41 15.12 12.60 -4.95
C LYS A 41 16.31 11.69 -4.66
N LYS A 42 16.06 10.50 -4.15
CA LYS A 42 17.09 9.56 -3.68
C LYS A 42 16.94 8.15 -4.22
N LEU A 43 15.76 7.77 -4.67
CA LEU A 43 15.44 6.44 -5.16
C LEU A 43 14.87 6.54 -6.58
N ASN A 44 15.01 5.46 -7.34
CA ASN A 44 14.47 5.38 -8.69
C ASN A 44 12.96 5.15 -8.64
N VAL A 45 12.18 6.10 -9.14
CA VAL A 45 10.73 5.98 -9.25
C VAL A 45 10.39 5.73 -10.71
N ILE A 46 10.01 4.50 -11.01
CA ILE A 46 9.69 4.04 -12.37
C ILE A 46 8.28 4.41 -12.82
N SER A 47 7.34 4.48 -11.87
CA SER A 47 5.95 4.86 -12.14
C SER A 47 5.36 5.65 -10.97
N SER A 48 4.45 6.57 -11.28
CA SER A 48 3.85 7.45 -10.27
C SER A 48 2.39 7.76 -10.59
N HIS A 49 1.50 7.23 -9.74
CA HIS A 49 0.05 7.38 -9.85
C HIS A 49 -0.44 8.42 -8.83
N LYS A 50 -0.34 9.69 -9.18
CA LYS A 50 -0.69 10.82 -8.30
C LYS A 50 -2.20 11.05 -8.21
N GLU A 51 -2.91 10.68 -9.27
CA GLU A 51 -4.33 10.99 -9.46
C GLU A 51 -5.27 9.98 -8.79
N VAL A 52 -4.71 8.88 -8.26
CA VAL A 52 -5.51 7.82 -7.61
C VAL A 52 -6.34 8.36 -6.44
N TYR A 53 -5.79 9.33 -5.70
CA TYR A 53 -6.49 9.95 -4.57
C TYR A 53 -7.63 10.88 -4.99
N ASP A 54 -7.56 11.46 -6.18
CA ASP A 54 -8.59 12.36 -6.72
C ASP A 54 -9.72 11.56 -7.40
N ASN A 55 -9.39 10.39 -7.96
CA ASN A 55 -10.32 9.53 -8.66
C ASN A 55 -10.14 8.06 -8.27
N PHE A 56 -10.34 7.77 -6.97
CA PHE A 56 -10.19 6.41 -6.44
C PHE A 56 -11.33 5.51 -6.91
N SER A 57 -11.02 4.56 -7.75
CA SER A 57 -11.96 3.54 -8.24
C SER A 57 -11.25 2.21 -8.46
N TYR A 58 -12.03 1.13 -8.50
CA TYR A 58 -11.49 -0.20 -8.74
C TYR A 58 -10.80 -0.30 -10.12
N SER A 59 -11.34 0.34 -11.14
CA SER A 59 -10.76 0.34 -12.49
C SER A 59 -9.35 0.95 -12.54
N VAL A 60 -9.15 2.07 -11.84
CA VAL A 60 -7.83 2.72 -11.76
C VAL A 60 -6.83 1.84 -11.01
N VAL A 61 -7.25 1.20 -9.92
CA VAL A 61 -6.37 0.29 -9.15
C VAL A 61 -6.05 -0.96 -9.95
N LYS A 62 -7.02 -1.48 -10.72
CA LYS A 62 -6.80 -2.60 -11.61
C LYS A 62 -5.72 -2.31 -12.65
N GLU A 63 -5.74 -1.14 -13.29
CA GLU A 63 -4.70 -0.76 -14.25
C GLU A 63 -3.30 -0.75 -13.62
N ILE A 64 -3.18 -0.31 -12.36
CA ILE A 64 -1.91 -0.33 -11.63
C ILE A 64 -1.50 -1.77 -11.31
N ALA A 65 -2.43 -2.61 -10.87
CA ALA A 65 -2.17 -4.01 -10.60
C ALA A 65 -1.70 -4.74 -11.87
N ASP A 66 -2.37 -4.51 -13.00
CA ASP A 66 -2.02 -5.06 -14.30
C ASP A 66 -0.61 -4.61 -14.76
N GLU A 67 -0.25 -3.34 -14.52
CA GLU A 67 1.11 -2.83 -14.79
C GLU A 67 2.16 -3.61 -13.99
N VAL A 68 1.93 -3.79 -12.68
CA VAL A 68 2.86 -4.50 -11.79
C VAL A 68 2.98 -5.97 -12.16
N MET A 69 1.85 -6.64 -12.41
CA MET A 69 1.83 -8.06 -12.82
C MET A 69 2.58 -8.29 -14.13
N LYS A 70 2.37 -7.44 -15.14
CA LYS A 70 3.08 -7.53 -16.42
C LYS A 70 4.60 -7.37 -16.29
N ARG A 71 5.06 -6.43 -15.44
CA ARG A 71 6.50 -6.25 -15.20
C ARG A 71 7.11 -7.47 -14.51
N PHE A 72 6.37 -8.07 -13.58
CA PHE A 72 6.79 -9.30 -12.91
C PHE A 72 6.81 -10.50 -13.87
N GLU A 73 5.79 -10.66 -14.71
CA GLU A 73 5.74 -11.71 -15.75
C GLU A 73 6.86 -11.58 -16.79
N ASN A 74 7.28 -10.35 -17.08
CA ASN A 74 8.42 -10.07 -17.96
C ASN A 74 9.78 -10.28 -17.28
N GLU A 75 9.82 -10.79 -16.05
CA GLU A 75 11.04 -11.01 -15.26
C GLU A 75 11.87 -9.72 -15.05
N GLU A 76 11.20 -8.54 -15.05
CA GLU A 76 11.87 -7.27 -14.73
C GLU A 76 12.24 -7.19 -13.23
N TYR A 77 11.50 -7.92 -12.38
CA TYR A 77 11.67 -7.93 -10.92
C TYR A 77 11.47 -9.33 -10.36
N ASP A 78 12.30 -9.70 -9.38
CA ASP A 78 12.21 -10.98 -8.66
C ASP A 78 11.19 -10.93 -7.52
N GLU A 79 10.92 -9.75 -6.99
CA GLU A 79 10.04 -9.56 -5.84
C GLU A 79 9.32 -8.21 -5.93
N VAL A 80 8.07 -8.18 -5.50
CA VAL A 80 7.28 -6.97 -5.33
C VAL A 80 6.71 -6.91 -3.92
N VAL A 81 6.99 -5.81 -3.21
CA VAL A 81 6.55 -5.59 -1.83
C VAL A 81 5.65 -4.37 -1.76
N LEU A 82 4.49 -4.52 -1.14
CA LEU A 82 3.59 -3.41 -0.81
C LEU A 82 3.98 -2.80 0.54
N VAL A 83 4.17 -1.49 0.55
CA VAL A 83 4.39 -0.71 1.78
C VAL A 83 3.30 0.35 1.89
N TYR A 84 2.47 0.24 2.91
CA TYR A 84 1.32 1.12 3.07
C TYR A 84 0.96 1.34 4.54
N ASN A 85 0.14 2.36 4.81
CA ASN A 85 -0.41 2.61 6.13
C ASN A 85 -1.73 1.85 6.30
N HIS A 86 -1.72 0.77 7.07
CA HIS A 86 -2.91 0.03 7.44
C HIS A 86 -3.74 0.85 8.47
N PHE A 87 -5.01 1.00 8.20
CA PHE A 87 -5.95 1.68 9.07
C PHE A 87 -6.39 0.79 10.24
N LYS A 88 -5.90 1.08 11.44
CA LYS A 88 -6.38 0.42 12.67
C LYS A 88 -7.55 1.18 13.29
N ASN A 89 -7.39 2.48 13.43
CA ASN A 89 -8.43 3.43 13.89
C ASN A 89 -8.01 4.86 13.50
N ALA A 90 -8.88 5.85 13.73
CA ALA A 90 -8.63 7.22 13.33
C ALA A 90 -7.34 7.82 13.96
N ALA A 91 -6.97 7.39 15.16
CA ALA A 91 -5.78 7.88 15.86
C ALA A 91 -4.50 7.10 15.55
N THR A 92 -4.62 5.84 15.07
CA THR A 92 -3.50 4.92 14.92
C THR A 92 -3.49 4.28 13.53
N GLN A 93 -2.41 4.50 12.79
CA GLN A 93 -2.10 3.82 11.55
C GLN A 93 -0.83 2.98 11.76
N ILE A 94 -0.80 1.81 11.18
CA ILE A 94 0.33 0.87 11.28
C ILE A 94 0.93 0.70 9.89
N ILE A 95 2.23 0.93 9.75
CA ILE A 95 2.91 0.66 8.49
C ILE A 95 2.99 -0.85 8.31
N LYS A 96 2.44 -1.33 7.22
CA LYS A 96 2.53 -2.73 6.80
C LYS A 96 3.44 -2.87 5.61
N LYS A 97 4.17 -3.99 5.61
CA LYS A 97 4.97 -4.51 4.52
C LYS A 97 4.40 -5.88 4.20
N GLU A 98 3.90 -6.02 3.01
CA GLU A 98 3.32 -7.29 2.57
C GLU A 98 3.96 -7.67 1.25
N GLN A 99 4.40 -8.92 1.14
CA GLN A 99 4.83 -9.45 -0.14
C GLN A 99 3.63 -9.52 -1.06
N TYR A 100 3.79 -8.96 -2.25
CA TYR A 100 2.76 -8.92 -3.27
C TYR A 100 3.00 -10.00 -4.33
N LEU A 101 4.24 -10.07 -4.81
CA LEU A 101 4.71 -11.08 -5.76
C LEU A 101 6.14 -11.52 -5.37
N PRO A 102 6.50 -12.81 -5.57
CA PRO A 102 5.60 -13.93 -5.89
C PRO A 102 4.62 -14.22 -4.74
N ILE A 103 3.52 -14.89 -5.08
CA ILE A 103 2.55 -15.34 -4.07
C ILE A 103 3.20 -16.43 -3.24
N LEU A 104 3.30 -16.21 -1.92
CA LEU A 104 3.81 -17.22 -1.00
C LEU A 104 2.73 -18.27 -0.71
N ASP A 105 3.04 -19.52 -0.96
CA ASP A 105 2.23 -20.64 -0.51
C ASP A 105 2.35 -20.76 1.02
N ASN A 106 1.39 -20.20 1.75
CA ASN A 106 1.24 -20.43 3.16
C ASN A 106 0.69 -21.85 3.41
N THR A 107 1.51 -22.87 3.18
CA THR A 107 1.15 -24.29 3.38
C THR A 107 1.02 -24.69 4.85
N GLU A 108 1.14 -23.76 5.81
CA GLU A 108 0.99 -24.05 7.24
C GLU A 108 -0.45 -23.97 7.80
N THR A 109 -1.45 -23.67 6.99
CA THR A 109 -2.83 -23.76 7.43
C THR A 109 -3.40 -25.13 7.10
N ASN A 110 -3.29 -26.05 8.09
CA ASN A 110 -4.13 -27.26 8.29
C ASN A 110 -4.92 -27.72 7.04
N ALA A 111 -4.26 -28.46 6.17
CA ALA A 111 -4.89 -29.22 5.12
C ALA A 111 -5.68 -30.41 5.74
N SER A 112 -6.85 -30.12 6.31
CA SER A 112 -7.82 -31.14 6.74
C SER A 112 -9.24 -30.85 6.24
N VAL A 113 -9.35 -30.12 5.14
CA VAL A 113 -10.60 -30.06 4.39
C VAL A 113 -10.36 -30.70 3.02
N SER A 114 -10.25 -32.03 3.02
CA SER A 114 -10.40 -32.82 1.80
C SER A 114 -11.89 -32.88 1.45
N GLY A 115 -12.46 -31.77 1.02
CA GLY A 115 -13.72 -31.80 0.32
C GLY A 115 -13.42 -32.14 -1.14
N ASP A 116 -14.02 -33.21 -1.68
CA ASP A 116 -14.02 -33.48 -3.12
C ASP A 116 -14.82 -32.38 -3.81
N TYR A 117 -14.16 -31.25 -4.11
CA TYR A 117 -14.76 -30.19 -4.89
C TYR A 117 -14.63 -30.53 -6.38
N ILE A 118 -15.76 -30.56 -7.07
CA ILE A 118 -15.82 -30.66 -8.53
C ILE A 118 -15.57 -29.26 -9.09
N PHE A 119 -14.45 -29.08 -9.81
CA PHE A 119 -14.10 -27.80 -10.43
C PHE A 119 -14.58 -27.79 -11.88
N GLU A 120 -15.49 -26.90 -12.23
CA GLU A 120 -15.90 -26.62 -13.60
C GLU A 120 -15.51 -25.20 -14.00
N PRO A 121 -14.87 -24.97 -15.16
CA PRO A 121 -14.53 -25.94 -16.20
C PRO A 121 -13.23 -26.72 -15.96
N ASN A 122 -12.26 -26.16 -15.21
CA ASN A 122 -10.99 -26.81 -14.84
C ASN A 122 -10.31 -26.00 -13.75
N ARG A 123 -9.69 -26.68 -12.76
CA ARG A 123 -8.96 -26.05 -11.65
C ARG A 123 -7.93 -25.01 -12.14
N VAL A 124 -7.18 -25.32 -13.20
CA VAL A 124 -6.13 -24.42 -13.76
C VAL A 124 -6.76 -23.12 -14.26
N LYS A 125 -7.83 -23.18 -15.07
CA LYS A 125 -8.51 -21.97 -15.58
C LYS A 125 -9.09 -21.12 -14.47
N ILE A 126 -9.63 -21.73 -13.43
CA ILE A 126 -10.16 -21.01 -12.26
C ILE A 126 -9.04 -20.27 -11.56
N LEU A 127 -7.86 -20.89 -11.37
CA LEU A 127 -6.71 -20.26 -10.76
C LEU A 127 -6.14 -19.12 -11.62
N GLU A 128 -6.07 -19.30 -12.94
CA GLU A 128 -5.63 -18.25 -13.88
C GLU A 128 -6.53 -17.00 -13.82
N GLU A 129 -7.81 -17.13 -13.51
CA GLU A 129 -8.72 -16.00 -13.35
C GLU A 129 -8.72 -15.44 -11.91
N LEU A 130 -8.58 -16.29 -10.90
CA LEU A 130 -8.70 -15.89 -9.51
C LEU A 130 -7.43 -15.20 -8.99
N ILE A 131 -6.25 -15.64 -9.45
CA ILE A 131 -4.98 -15.08 -8.99
C ILE A 131 -4.89 -13.59 -9.32
N PRO A 132 -5.07 -13.13 -10.56
CA PRO A 132 -5.04 -11.71 -10.88
C PRO A 132 -6.08 -10.91 -10.07
N LYS A 133 -7.32 -11.41 -9.96
CA LYS A 133 -8.37 -10.75 -9.16
C LYS A 133 -8.00 -10.64 -7.68
N SER A 134 -7.38 -11.65 -7.12
CA SER A 134 -6.91 -11.61 -5.72
C SER A 134 -5.86 -10.53 -5.51
N LEU A 135 -4.91 -10.40 -6.43
CA LEU A 135 -3.89 -9.35 -6.42
C LEU A 135 -4.50 -7.95 -6.58
N GLU A 136 -5.44 -7.78 -7.53
CA GLU A 136 -6.18 -6.53 -7.70
C GLU A 136 -6.89 -6.12 -6.40
N ILE A 137 -7.56 -7.06 -5.73
CA ILE A 137 -8.28 -6.82 -4.46
C ILE A 137 -7.30 -6.49 -3.33
N GLN A 138 -6.16 -7.18 -3.25
CA GLN A 138 -5.14 -6.91 -2.23
C GLN A 138 -4.60 -5.48 -2.38
N LEU A 139 -4.28 -5.06 -3.60
CA LEU A 139 -3.82 -3.69 -3.88
C LEU A 139 -4.92 -2.67 -3.58
N PHE A 140 -6.16 -2.93 -4.00
CA PHE A 140 -7.30 -2.06 -3.73
C PHE A 140 -7.52 -1.87 -2.22
N LYS A 141 -7.42 -2.95 -1.44
CA LYS A 141 -7.51 -2.91 0.02
C LYS A 141 -6.39 -2.07 0.63
N ALA A 142 -5.15 -2.28 0.19
CA ALA A 142 -3.99 -1.53 0.70
C ALA A 142 -4.12 -0.02 0.46
N ILE A 143 -4.59 0.39 -0.73
CA ILE A 143 -4.82 1.80 -1.06
C ILE A 143 -6.00 2.35 -0.25
N SER A 144 -7.12 1.61 -0.13
CA SER A 144 -8.27 2.00 0.68
C SER A 144 -7.91 2.24 2.13
N ASP A 145 -7.14 1.34 2.73
CA ASP A 145 -6.63 1.46 4.10
C ASP A 145 -5.76 2.72 4.24
N SER A 146 -4.90 2.97 3.27
CA SER A 146 -4.02 4.14 3.28
C SER A 146 -4.82 5.46 3.17
N ILE A 147 -5.85 5.51 2.33
CA ILE A 147 -6.73 6.68 2.20
C ILE A 147 -7.49 6.93 3.51
N ALA A 148 -8.10 5.88 4.07
CA ALA A 148 -8.80 5.98 5.36
C ALA A 148 -7.86 6.44 6.49
N GLY A 149 -6.63 5.89 6.50
CA GLY A 149 -5.58 6.27 7.44
C GLY A 149 -5.15 7.73 7.31
N GLU A 150 -5.03 8.25 6.10
CA GLU A 150 -4.70 9.66 5.85
C GLU A 150 -5.78 10.60 6.38
N HIS A 151 -7.06 10.28 6.13
CA HIS A 151 -8.18 11.07 6.66
C HIS A 151 -8.22 11.04 8.19
N GLY A 152 -8.05 9.88 8.82
CA GLY A 152 -7.99 9.75 10.27
C GLY A 152 -6.83 10.53 10.88
N ALA A 153 -5.62 10.42 10.32
CA ALA A 153 -4.45 11.16 10.78
C ALA A 153 -4.63 12.67 10.65
N ARG A 154 -5.26 13.14 9.56
CA ARG A 154 -5.57 14.57 9.37
C ARG A 154 -6.57 15.06 10.41
N MET A 155 -7.65 14.32 10.63
CA MET A 155 -8.65 14.65 11.65
C MET A 155 -8.01 14.79 13.04
N THR A 156 -7.21 13.82 13.44
CA THR A 156 -6.51 13.83 14.74
C THR A 156 -5.53 15.01 14.85
N ALA A 157 -4.78 15.32 13.78
CA ALA A 157 -3.84 16.44 13.77
C ALA A 157 -4.56 17.79 13.88
N MET A 158 -5.72 17.94 13.22
CA MET A 158 -6.52 19.16 13.29
C MET A 158 -7.17 19.35 14.67
N HIS A 159 -7.68 18.27 15.31
CA HIS A 159 -8.17 18.35 16.68
C HIS A 159 -7.09 18.86 17.63
N LYS A 160 -5.90 18.25 17.60
CA LYS A 160 -4.77 18.72 18.44
C LYS A 160 -4.40 20.18 18.17
N ALA A 161 -4.44 20.63 16.92
CA ALA A 161 -4.17 22.02 16.59
C ALA A 161 -5.21 22.98 17.16
N THR A 162 -6.49 22.58 17.15
CA THR A 162 -7.59 23.35 17.73
C THR A 162 -7.48 23.43 19.25
N ASP A 163 -7.17 22.32 19.92
CA ASP A 163 -6.98 22.26 21.37
C ASP A 163 -5.81 23.16 21.79
N ASN A 164 -4.66 23.05 21.15
CA ASN A 164 -3.50 23.91 21.41
C ASN A 164 -3.82 25.41 21.20
N ALA A 165 -4.59 25.74 20.16
CA ALA A 165 -5.01 27.13 19.91
C ALA A 165 -5.95 27.66 21.01
N SER A 166 -6.81 26.79 21.55
CA SER A 166 -7.70 27.14 22.65
C SER A 166 -6.94 27.39 23.96
N GLU A 167 -5.97 26.53 24.27
CA GLU A 167 -5.07 26.71 25.41
C GLU A 167 -4.31 28.04 25.32
N LEU A 168 -3.67 28.32 24.18
CA LEU A 168 -2.95 29.57 23.95
C LEU A 168 -3.85 30.79 24.08
N ARG A 169 -5.08 30.73 23.58
CA ARG A 169 -6.05 31.80 23.72
C ARG A 169 -6.40 32.07 25.21
N ASP A 170 -6.54 31.00 25.99
CA ASP A 170 -6.94 31.12 27.40
C ASP A 170 -5.77 31.58 28.30
N ASP A 171 -4.53 31.21 27.90
CA ASP A 171 -3.29 31.73 28.56
C ASP A 171 -3.04 33.23 28.28
N LEU A 172 -3.60 33.75 27.19
CA LEU A 172 -3.43 35.16 26.78
C LEU A 172 -4.52 36.08 27.38
N LYS A 173 -5.52 35.55 28.06
CA LYS A 173 -6.58 36.32 28.74
C LYS A 173 -6.23 36.58 30.20
#